data_907f5e951597d9eb6cb286080cd16635
#
_entry.id   907f5e951597d9eb6cb286080cd16635
#
_cell.length_a   1.000
_cell.length_b   1.000
_cell.length_c   1.000
_cell.angle_alpha   90.00
_cell.angle_beta   90.00
_cell.angle_gamma   90.00
#
_symmetry.space_group_name_H-M   'P 1'
#
loop_
_entity.id
_entity.type
_entity.pdbx_description
1 polymer ?
#
loop_
_entity_poly.entity_id
_entity_poly.type
_entity_poly.pdbx_seq_one_letter_code
_entity_poly.pdbx_strand_id
1 'polypeptide(L)'
;QSRSSAASDVYKRQELYEEQGTNYSFGIVTELAENVSFQWDAYQMVLEEAVRSGSYQELVHQQGVCLFGDAFLEFLDGNLPPADCNQVSDLLVRGSTTDPITGAALSIGPIVSGTMYPYNQTKLEFIGHDSYLTWTKETENAGDFRVSLASSTIVRVNRQEYASSPEVDLLEYFIYEPRSQQNLTISWSREDHGLTLFADRLGHMNMFQGKVSDPHITYNMSYGYDYSPDINLYLSVRNLTDVMPQKDGGFGYPYYYQGVFSVFGRYASAGFNYRF
;
A
#
# COMPACT_ATOMS: atom_id res chain seq x y z
N GLN A 1 16.30 -34.22 -35.27
CA GLN A 1 15.37 -33.12 -35.62
C GLN A 1 14.19 -33.04 -34.63
N SER A 2 14.41 -32.66 -33.40
CA SER A 2 13.30 -32.35 -32.45
C SER A 2 13.63 -31.20 -31.49
N ARG A 3 14.57 -30.32 -31.87
CA ARG A 3 14.96 -29.17 -31.04
C ARG A 3 14.33 -27.81 -31.46
N SER A 4 13.53 -27.77 -32.52
CA SER A 4 12.99 -26.50 -33.03
C SER A 4 11.61 -26.12 -32.52
N SER A 5 10.81 -27.06 -31.99
CA SER A 5 9.45 -26.73 -31.51
C SER A 5 9.45 -26.06 -30.14
N ALA A 6 10.28 -26.52 -29.22
CA ALA A 6 10.32 -25.92 -27.86
C ALA A 6 10.87 -24.48 -27.84
N ALA A 7 11.84 -24.19 -28.74
CA ALA A 7 12.38 -22.82 -28.86
C ALA A 7 11.39 -21.85 -29.52
N SER A 8 10.58 -22.33 -30.48
CA SER A 8 9.56 -21.47 -31.13
C SER A 8 8.36 -21.16 -30.22
N ASP A 9 8.03 -22.09 -29.31
CA ASP A 9 6.94 -21.84 -28.35
C ASP A 9 7.35 -20.88 -27.20
N VAL A 10 8.65 -20.89 -26.84
CA VAL A 10 9.19 -19.92 -25.86
C VAL A 10 9.20 -18.50 -26.45
N TYR A 11 9.53 -18.34 -27.76
CA TYR A 11 9.48 -17.02 -28.41
C TYR A 11 8.07 -16.49 -28.67
N LYS A 12 7.06 -17.33 -28.85
CA LYS A 12 5.68 -16.91 -29.10
C LYS A 12 4.98 -16.33 -27.87
N ARG A 13 5.45 -16.60 -26.66
CA ARG A 13 4.89 -16.08 -25.40
C ARG A 13 5.58 -14.80 -24.90
N GLN A 14 6.50 -14.23 -25.65
CA GLN A 14 7.26 -13.01 -25.30
C GLN A 14 6.88 -11.77 -26.10
N GLU A 15 5.79 -11.79 -26.86
CA GLU A 15 5.27 -10.56 -27.47
C GLU A 15 4.56 -9.72 -26.38
N LEU A 16 5.35 -8.87 -25.72
CA LEU A 16 4.82 -7.85 -24.84
C LEU A 16 4.44 -6.63 -25.68
N TYR A 17 3.27 -6.08 -25.38
CA TYR A 17 2.80 -4.81 -25.93
C TYR A 17 3.32 -3.65 -25.10
N GLU A 18 3.37 -2.47 -25.70
CA GLU A 18 3.72 -1.25 -24.99
C GLU A 18 2.63 -0.86 -24.00
N GLU A 19 3.05 -0.47 -22.80
CA GLU A 19 2.15 0.07 -21.79
C GLU A 19 1.56 1.40 -22.24
N GLN A 20 0.26 1.59 -22.05
CA GLN A 20 -0.44 2.82 -22.38
C GLN A 20 -1.06 3.42 -21.13
N GLY A 21 -0.63 4.64 -20.79
CA GLY A 21 -1.12 5.37 -19.63
C GLY A 21 -2.00 6.55 -20.03
N THR A 22 -3.20 6.62 -19.47
CA THR A 22 -4.10 7.78 -19.61
C THR A 22 -4.40 8.37 -18.23
N ASN A 23 -4.21 9.69 -18.10
CA ASN A 23 -4.44 10.42 -16.87
C ASN A 23 -5.47 11.52 -17.08
N TYR A 24 -6.47 11.54 -16.22
CA TYR A 24 -7.41 12.65 -16.09
C TYR A 24 -7.27 13.25 -14.69
N SER A 25 -7.17 14.56 -14.60
CA SER A 25 -7.18 15.25 -13.32
C SER A 25 -8.01 16.53 -13.40
N PHE A 26 -8.68 16.84 -12.30
CA PHE A 26 -9.39 18.09 -12.10
C PHE A 26 -9.08 18.60 -10.71
N GLY A 27 -8.68 19.87 -10.60
CA GLY A 27 -8.32 20.47 -9.33
C GLY A 27 -8.92 21.87 -9.15
N ILE A 28 -9.07 22.24 -7.89
CA ILE A 28 -9.47 23.56 -7.44
C ILE A 28 -8.45 24.05 -6.42
N VAL A 29 -7.95 25.25 -6.63
CA VAL A 29 -7.14 25.99 -5.66
C VAL A 29 -7.86 27.30 -5.35
N THR A 30 -8.09 27.56 -4.06
CA THR A 30 -8.82 28.77 -3.65
C THR A 30 -8.33 29.27 -2.30
N GLU A 31 -8.47 30.55 -2.09
CA GLU A 31 -8.35 31.18 -0.77
C GLU A 31 -9.75 31.25 -0.14
N LEU A 32 -9.99 30.48 0.91
CA LEU A 32 -11.28 30.43 1.60
C LEU A 32 -11.50 31.66 2.50
N ALA A 33 -10.41 32.21 3.03
CA ALA A 33 -10.38 33.41 3.85
C ALA A 33 -8.96 34.00 3.84
N GLU A 34 -8.75 35.14 4.47
CA GLU A 34 -7.44 35.70 4.69
C GLU A 34 -6.54 34.67 5.40
N ASN A 35 -5.38 34.36 4.80
CA ASN A 35 -4.42 33.37 5.29
C ASN A 35 -4.92 31.90 5.33
N VAL A 36 -6.03 31.55 4.65
CA VAL A 36 -6.53 30.20 4.54
C VAL A 36 -6.58 29.80 3.06
N SER A 37 -5.69 28.90 2.65
CA SER A 37 -5.70 28.34 1.31
C SER A 37 -6.18 26.88 1.33
N PHE A 38 -6.94 26.52 0.31
CA PHE A 38 -7.45 25.17 0.11
C PHE A 38 -7.17 24.72 -1.33
N GLN A 39 -6.68 23.50 -1.45
CA GLN A 39 -6.52 22.80 -2.72
C GLN A 39 -7.22 21.47 -2.62
N TRP A 40 -7.88 21.09 -3.72
CA TRP A 40 -8.47 19.77 -3.88
C TRP A 40 -8.26 19.31 -5.32
N ASP A 41 -7.79 18.08 -5.50
CA ASP A 41 -7.50 17.45 -6.78
C ASP A 41 -8.15 16.07 -6.81
N ALA A 42 -8.96 15.82 -7.82
CA ALA A 42 -9.45 14.48 -8.16
C ALA A 42 -8.70 13.96 -9.39
N TYR A 43 -8.42 12.66 -9.39
CA TYR A 43 -7.69 12.04 -10.48
C TYR A 43 -8.24 10.65 -10.81
N GLN A 44 -8.10 10.30 -12.08
CA GLN A 44 -8.27 8.97 -12.61
C GLN A 44 -7.04 8.63 -13.45
N MET A 45 -6.38 7.55 -13.12
CA MET A 45 -5.24 7.00 -13.85
C MET A 45 -5.64 5.63 -14.39
N VAL A 46 -5.51 5.44 -15.70
CA VAL A 46 -5.77 4.16 -16.37
C VAL A 46 -4.46 3.73 -17.02
N LEU A 47 -4.02 2.54 -16.69
CA LEU A 47 -2.88 1.88 -17.30
C LEU A 47 -3.39 0.64 -18.02
N GLU A 48 -3.22 0.61 -19.33
CA GLU A 48 -3.56 -0.51 -20.18
C GLU A 48 -2.29 -1.23 -20.62
N GLU A 49 -2.39 -2.53 -20.83
CA GLU A 49 -1.26 -3.38 -21.23
C GLU A 49 -0.04 -3.29 -20.30
N ALA A 50 -0.26 -3.04 -18.99
CA ALA A 50 0.80 -2.96 -18.00
C ALA A 50 1.62 -4.25 -17.95
N VAL A 51 2.94 -4.16 -18.09
CA VAL A 51 3.82 -5.32 -18.01
C VAL A 51 3.98 -5.74 -16.54
N ARG A 52 3.55 -6.95 -16.24
CA ARG A 52 3.67 -7.55 -14.90
C ARG A 52 4.49 -8.83 -14.92
N SER A 53 5.19 -9.06 -13.81
CA SER A 53 5.73 -10.37 -13.47
C SER A 53 4.93 -10.90 -12.29
N GLY A 54 4.20 -11.99 -12.47
CA GLY A 54 3.47 -12.62 -11.39
C GLY A 54 4.40 -13.13 -10.27
N SER A 55 3.88 -13.40 -9.09
CA SER A 55 4.62 -14.10 -8.04
C SER A 55 4.27 -15.59 -8.05
N TYR A 56 5.23 -16.42 -7.65
CA TYR A 56 4.99 -17.87 -7.54
C TYR A 56 3.89 -18.18 -6.53
N GLN A 57 3.83 -17.41 -5.46
CA GLN A 57 2.81 -17.55 -4.43
C GLN A 57 1.42 -17.21 -4.97
N GLU A 58 1.30 -16.14 -5.74
CA GLU A 58 0.05 -15.75 -6.40
C GLU A 58 -0.45 -16.85 -7.34
N LEU A 59 0.45 -17.41 -8.16
CA LEU A 59 0.11 -18.49 -9.10
C LEU A 59 -0.36 -19.75 -8.37
N VAL A 60 0.27 -20.12 -7.26
CA VAL A 60 -0.15 -21.28 -6.43
C VAL A 60 -1.50 -21.00 -5.78
N HIS A 61 -1.74 -19.80 -5.30
CA HIS A 61 -3.03 -19.41 -4.73
C HIS A 61 -4.14 -19.45 -5.77
N GLN A 62 -3.90 -18.88 -6.95
CA GLN A 62 -4.88 -18.93 -8.05
C GLN A 62 -5.19 -20.38 -8.46
N GLN A 63 -4.18 -21.26 -8.52
CA GLN A 63 -4.42 -22.67 -8.78
C GLN A 63 -5.25 -23.33 -7.68
N GLY A 64 -5.02 -22.95 -6.42
CA GLY A 64 -5.83 -23.43 -5.29
C GLY A 64 -7.32 -23.08 -5.46
N VAL A 65 -7.62 -21.85 -5.87
CA VAL A 65 -8.99 -21.41 -6.20
C VAL A 65 -9.57 -22.26 -7.33
N CYS A 66 -8.80 -22.51 -8.39
CA CYS A 66 -9.26 -23.30 -9.53
C CYS A 66 -9.55 -24.77 -9.18
N LEU A 67 -8.78 -25.35 -8.27
CA LEU A 67 -8.91 -26.77 -7.90
C LEU A 67 -9.95 -27.03 -6.82
N PHE A 68 -10.13 -26.10 -5.90
CA PHE A 68 -10.93 -26.29 -4.69
C PHE A 68 -12.11 -25.30 -4.58
N GLY A 69 -12.19 -24.30 -5.45
CA GLY A 69 -13.27 -23.33 -5.47
C GLY A 69 -13.45 -22.58 -4.16
N ASP A 70 -14.72 -22.42 -3.75
CA ASP A 70 -15.09 -21.65 -2.56
C ASP A 70 -14.46 -22.16 -1.26
N ALA A 71 -14.20 -23.48 -1.15
CA ALA A 71 -13.54 -24.04 0.03
C ALA A 71 -12.10 -23.51 0.23
N PHE A 72 -11.40 -23.21 -0.87
CA PHE A 72 -10.07 -22.62 -0.79
C PHE A 72 -10.15 -21.12 -0.53
N LEU A 73 -11.14 -20.44 -1.08
CA LEU A 73 -11.41 -19.03 -0.77
C LEU A 73 -11.78 -18.85 0.69
N GLU A 74 -12.59 -19.76 1.26
CA GLU A 74 -12.92 -19.75 2.69
C GLU A 74 -11.68 -19.96 3.56
N PHE A 75 -10.78 -20.85 3.17
CA PHE A 75 -9.50 -21.08 3.85
C PHE A 75 -8.59 -19.85 3.81
N LEU A 76 -8.63 -19.08 2.73
CA LEU A 76 -7.86 -17.82 2.56
C LEU A 76 -8.68 -16.57 2.93
N ASP A 77 -9.82 -16.76 3.58
CA ASP A 77 -10.72 -15.68 4.03
C ASP A 77 -11.29 -14.80 2.90
N GLY A 78 -11.48 -15.38 1.72
CA GLY A 78 -12.14 -14.72 0.60
C GLY A 78 -11.37 -13.59 -0.07
N ASN A 79 -10.12 -13.37 0.31
CA ASN A 79 -9.33 -12.19 -0.08
C ASN A 79 -8.53 -12.34 -1.39
N LEU A 80 -8.86 -13.28 -2.23
CA LEU A 80 -8.22 -13.43 -3.54
C LEU A 80 -9.16 -13.03 -4.68
N PRO A 81 -8.65 -12.28 -5.66
CA PRO A 81 -9.41 -12.00 -6.87
C PRO A 81 -9.68 -13.28 -7.66
N PRO A 82 -10.74 -13.31 -8.47
CA PRO A 82 -11.06 -14.45 -9.33
C PRO A 82 -9.85 -14.87 -10.20
N ALA A 83 -9.62 -16.17 -10.31
CA ALA A 83 -8.52 -16.72 -11.08
C ALA A 83 -8.95 -17.08 -12.51
N ASP A 84 -8.09 -16.85 -13.51
CA ASP A 84 -8.24 -17.46 -14.84
C ASP A 84 -7.64 -18.86 -14.84
N CYS A 85 -8.48 -19.86 -14.60
CA CYS A 85 -8.05 -21.25 -14.42
C CYS A 85 -7.42 -21.86 -15.66
N ASN A 86 -7.76 -21.39 -16.88
CA ASN A 86 -7.16 -21.89 -18.10
C ASN A 86 -5.69 -21.49 -18.22
N GLN A 87 -5.36 -20.26 -17.83
CA GLN A 87 -3.98 -19.79 -17.86
C GLN A 87 -3.14 -20.37 -16.71
N VAL A 88 -3.72 -20.47 -15.52
CA VAL A 88 -3.02 -21.01 -14.35
C VAL A 88 -2.59 -22.45 -14.55
N SER A 89 -3.44 -23.28 -15.20
CA SER A 89 -3.12 -24.70 -15.46
C SER A 89 -1.89 -24.91 -16.34
N ASP A 90 -1.62 -23.99 -17.25
CA ASP A 90 -0.47 -24.06 -18.19
C ASP A 90 0.86 -23.64 -17.54
N LEU A 91 0.81 -22.91 -16.45
CA LEU A 91 1.97 -22.32 -15.79
C LEU A 91 2.51 -23.18 -14.64
N LEU A 92 1.71 -24.08 -14.06
CA LEU A 92 2.11 -24.98 -12.97
C LEU A 92 2.05 -26.43 -13.40
N VAL A 93 3.20 -27.10 -13.34
CA VAL A 93 3.30 -28.54 -13.62
C VAL A 93 3.24 -29.32 -12.31
N ARG A 94 2.31 -30.25 -12.25
CA ARG A 94 2.19 -31.16 -11.10
C ARG A 94 2.74 -32.55 -11.44
N GLY A 95 3.34 -33.17 -10.43
CA GLY A 95 3.85 -34.53 -10.50
C GLY A 95 2.74 -35.57 -10.30
N SER A 96 3.21 -36.81 -10.08
CA SER A 96 2.30 -37.95 -9.85
C SER A 96 1.36 -37.74 -8.65
N THR A 97 0.14 -38.21 -8.77
CA THR A 97 -0.82 -38.32 -7.67
C THR A 97 -0.53 -39.51 -6.73
N THR A 98 0.63 -40.13 -6.84
CA THR A 98 1.12 -41.16 -5.93
C THR A 98 2.33 -40.63 -5.19
N ASP A 99 2.30 -40.74 -3.87
CA ASP A 99 3.43 -40.36 -3.02
C ASP A 99 4.64 -41.30 -3.34
N PRO A 100 5.78 -40.76 -3.72
CA PRO A 100 6.94 -41.56 -4.14
C PRO A 100 7.59 -42.35 -2.99
N ILE A 101 7.31 -42.00 -1.74
CA ILE A 101 7.89 -42.63 -0.54
C ILE A 101 6.96 -43.68 0.02
N THR A 102 5.67 -43.33 0.19
CA THR A 102 4.69 -44.20 0.86
C THR A 102 3.85 -45.00 -0.12
N GLY A 103 3.82 -44.64 -1.41
CA GLY A 103 2.93 -45.22 -2.41
C GLY A 103 1.45 -44.86 -2.24
N ALA A 104 1.14 -43.98 -1.28
CA ALA A 104 -0.24 -43.57 -1.02
C ALA A 104 -0.79 -42.67 -2.15
N ALA A 105 -2.10 -42.79 -2.43
CA ALA A 105 -2.75 -41.87 -3.36
C ALA A 105 -2.89 -40.47 -2.76
N LEU A 106 -2.46 -39.48 -3.52
CA LEU A 106 -2.64 -38.05 -3.21
C LEU A 106 -3.83 -37.51 -3.97
N SER A 107 -4.61 -36.64 -3.38
CA SER A 107 -5.72 -35.97 -4.07
C SER A 107 -5.21 -35.08 -5.19
N ILE A 108 -4.02 -34.50 -5.02
CA ILE A 108 -3.31 -33.66 -6.00
C ILE A 108 -1.82 -33.95 -5.91
N GLY A 109 -1.16 -34.08 -7.07
CA GLY A 109 0.28 -34.24 -7.13
C GLY A 109 1.04 -32.99 -6.66
N PRO A 110 2.27 -33.16 -6.15
CA PRO A 110 3.11 -32.02 -5.74
C PRO A 110 3.44 -31.14 -6.93
N ILE A 111 3.65 -29.86 -6.69
CA ILE A 111 4.16 -28.95 -7.71
C ILE A 111 5.62 -29.33 -8.02
N VAL A 112 5.89 -29.65 -9.28
CA VAL A 112 7.21 -30.06 -9.76
C VAL A 112 7.96 -28.87 -10.35
N SER A 113 7.24 -28.06 -11.12
CA SER A 113 7.79 -26.83 -11.71
C SER A 113 6.67 -25.83 -11.94
N GLY A 114 7.06 -24.57 -12.03
CA GLY A 114 6.21 -23.49 -12.49
C GLY A 114 7.03 -22.57 -13.36
N THR A 115 6.39 -22.01 -14.34
CA THR A 115 7.00 -21.08 -15.26
C THR A 115 6.29 -19.74 -15.13
N MET A 116 7.07 -18.70 -14.94
CA MET A 116 6.58 -17.33 -14.84
C MET A 116 7.14 -16.54 -16.01
N TYR A 117 6.24 -15.88 -16.70
CA TYR A 117 6.60 -14.95 -17.78
C TYR A 117 6.07 -13.57 -17.42
N PRO A 118 6.77 -12.50 -17.82
CA PRO A 118 6.13 -11.21 -17.87
C PRO A 118 4.98 -11.27 -18.88
N TYR A 119 3.88 -10.63 -18.55
CA TYR A 119 2.69 -10.56 -19.38
C TYR A 119 2.08 -9.17 -19.30
N ASN A 120 1.30 -8.82 -20.30
CA ASN A 120 0.53 -7.58 -20.26
C ASN A 120 -0.76 -7.80 -19.50
N GLN A 121 -0.95 -7.02 -18.45
CA GLN A 121 -2.19 -6.93 -17.71
C GLN A 121 -3.15 -6.02 -18.49
N THR A 122 -4.38 -6.45 -18.71
CA THR A 122 -5.30 -5.74 -19.60
C THR A 122 -5.59 -4.32 -19.13
N LYS A 123 -5.91 -4.12 -17.85
CA LYS A 123 -6.27 -2.81 -17.31
C LYS A 123 -5.97 -2.69 -15.82
N LEU A 124 -5.43 -1.56 -15.42
CA LEU A 124 -5.34 -1.13 -14.04
C LEU A 124 -5.81 0.33 -13.95
N GLU A 125 -6.82 0.58 -13.13
CA GLU A 125 -7.41 1.90 -12.95
C GLU A 125 -7.35 2.33 -11.50
N PHE A 126 -6.88 3.56 -11.26
CA PHE A 126 -6.88 4.21 -9.97
C PHE A 126 -7.77 5.45 -10.02
N ILE A 127 -8.68 5.57 -9.06
CA ILE A 127 -9.49 6.77 -8.86
C ILE A 127 -9.29 7.22 -7.42
N GLY A 128 -8.95 8.49 -7.26
CA GLY A 128 -8.72 9.06 -5.95
C GLY A 128 -8.86 10.58 -5.94
N HIS A 129 -8.68 11.13 -4.76
CA HIS A 129 -8.59 12.58 -4.58
C HIS A 129 -7.66 12.93 -3.43
N ASP A 130 -7.02 14.08 -3.58
CA ASP A 130 -6.15 14.68 -2.60
C ASP A 130 -6.71 16.04 -2.18
N SER A 131 -6.53 16.41 -0.93
CA SER A 131 -6.86 17.73 -0.44
C SER A 131 -5.77 18.28 0.45
N TYR A 132 -5.56 19.58 0.39
CA TYR A 132 -4.59 20.30 1.17
C TYR A 132 -5.19 21.59 1.69
N LEU A 133 -5.16 21.78 3.00
CA LEU A 133 -5.60 23.00 3.69
C LEU A 133 -4.40 23.61 4.41
N THR A 134 -4.16 24.89 4.21
CA THR A 134 -3.15 25.62 4.96
C THR A 134 -3.77 26.87 5.58
N TRP A 135 -3.44 27.10 6.82
CA TRP A 135 -3.72 28.35 7.54
C TRP A 135 -2.41 28.87 8.14
N THR A 136 -2.19 30.18 8.00
CA THR A 136 -1.04 30.88 8.59
C THR A 136 -1.51 32.09 9.35
N LYS A 137 -0.84 32.43 10.44
CA LYS A 137 -1.10 33.64 11.19
C LYS A 137 0.17 34.15 11.85
N GLU A 138 0.57 35.33 11.45
CA GLU A 138 1.65 36.07 12.11
C GLU A 138 1.06 36.96 13.20
N THR A 139 1.71 37.03 14.34
CA THR A 139 1.29 37.85 15.47
C THR A 139 2.48 38.55 16.11
N GLU A 140 2.31 39.80 16.51
CA GLU A 140 3.39 40.59 17.13
C GLU A 140 3.89 40.01 18.46
N ASN A 141 3.00 39.41 19.25
CA ASN A 141 3.31 39.03 20.64
C ASN A 141 3.22 37.52 20.93
N ALA A 142 2.49 36.76 20.10
CA ALA A 142 2.25 35.33 20.33
C ALA A 142 3.10 34.43 19.44
N GLY A 143 3.84 35.01 18.49
CA GLY A 143 4.62 34.28 17.48
C GLY A 143 3.77 33.92 16.24
N ASP A 144 4.36 33.14 15.38
CA ASP A 144 3.80 32.78 14.10
C ASP A 144 3.26 31.35 14.14
N PHE A 145 2.08 31.19 13.58
CA PHE A 145 1.37 29.89 13.53
C PHE A 145 1.20 29.44 12.09
N ARG A 146 1.38 28.16 11.88
CA ARG A 146 1.04 27.50 10.62
C ARG A 146 0.36 26.18 10.92
N VAL A 147 -0.80 25.96 10.30
CA VAL A 147 -1.51 24.68 10.31
C VAL A 147 -1.63 24.19 8.90
N SER A 148 -1.25 22.95 8.63
CA SER A 148 -1.47 22.30 7.34
C SER A 148 -2.06 20.91 7.55
N LEU A 149 -3.10 20.63 6.78
CA LEU A 149 -3.76 19.33 6.71
C LEU A 149 -3.68 18.83 5.28
N ALA A 150 -3.02 17.70 5.09
CA ALA A 150 -3.02 16.95 3.84
C ALA A 150 -3.88 15.71 4.01
N SER A 151 -4.69 15.38 3.01
CA SER A 151 -5.49 14.16 2.98
C SER A 151 -5.45 13.56 1.59
N SER A 152 -5.14 12.26 1.51
CA SER A 152 -5.21 11.46 0.30
C SER A 152 -6.22 10.33 0.51
N THR A 153 -7.08 10.10 -0.49
CA THR A 153 -8.10 9.06 -0.43
C THR A 153 -8.15 8.33 -1.77
N ILE A 154 -7.97 7.02 -1.73
CA ILE A 154 -8.20 6.13 -2.86
C ILE A 154 -9.66 5.69 -2.81
N VAL A 155 -10.41 6.04 -3.85
CA VAL A 155 -11.84 5.73 -3.97
C VAL A 155 -12.05 4.37 -4.58
N ARG A 156 -11.22 4.01 -5.58
CA ARG A 156 -11.33 2.76 -6.32
C ARG A 156 -9.98 2.36 -6.92
N VAL A 157 -9.71 1.06 -6.94
CA VAL A 157 -8.60 0.46 -7.69
C VAL A 157 -9.15 -0.74 -8.45
N ASN A 158 -9.52 -0.55 -9.71
CA ASN A 158 -10.01 -1.62 -10.56
C ASN A 158 -8.86 -2.29 -11.31
N ARG A 159 -8.89 -3.61 -11.35
CA ARG A 159 -7.96 -4.42 -12.13
C ARG A 159 -8.72 -5.41 -13.00
N GLN A 160 -8.30 -5.51 -14.25
CA GLN A 160 -8.61 -6.62 -15.14
C GLN A 160 -7.29 -7.30 -15.52
N GLU A 161 -7.11 -8.53 -15.08
CA GLU A 161 -5.86 -9.26 -15.28
C GLU A 161 -5.66 -9.65 -16.73
N TYR A 162 -6.67 -10.28 -17.32
CA TYR A 162 -6.71 -10.74 -18.70
C TYR A 162 -8.00 -10.26 -19.35
N ALA A 163 -8.03 -10.21 -20.69
CA ALA A 163 -9.24 -9.81 -21.42
C ALA A 163 -10.48 -10.71 -21.13
N SER A 164 -10.24 -11.97 -20.75
CA SER A 164 -11.29 -12.92 -20.33
C SER A 164 -11.67 -12.81 -18.86
N SER A 165 -10.90 -12.12 -18.03
CA SER A 165 -11.17 -12.00 -16.60
C SER A 165 -12.18 -10.89 -16.31
N PRO A 166 -12.97 -11.00 -15.24
CA PRO A 166 -13.77 -9.88 -14.77
C PRO A 166 -12.90 -8.75 -14.25
N GLU A 167 -13.40 -7.52 -14.32
CA GLU A 167 -12.84 -6.37 -13.63
C GLU A 167 -13.18 -6.45 -12.14
N VAL A 168 -12.21 -6.29 -11.26
CA VAL A 168 -12.37 -6.38 -9.81
C VAL A 168 -11.83 -5.15 -9.11
N ASP A 169 -12.53 -4.69 -8.07
CA ASP A 169 -12.03 -3.62 -7.19
C ASP A 169 -11.05 -4.23 -6.17
N LEU A 170 -9.78 -3.91 -6.36
CA LEU A 170 -8.71 -4.42 -5.51
C LEU A 170 -8.75 -3.91 -4.07
N LEU A 171 -9.46 -2.80 -3.80
CA LEU A 171 -9.59 -2.30 -2.43
C LEU A 171 -10.31 -3.28 -1.50
N GLU A 172 -11.11 -4.20 -2.07
CA GLU A 172 -11.77 -5.26 -1.30
C GLU A 172 -10.80 -6.40 -0.95
N TYR A 173 -9.70 -6.52 -1.72
CA TYR A 173 -8.71 -7.60 -1.59
C TYR A 173 -7.37 -7.13 -1.02
N PHE A 174 -7.08 -5.82 -1.02
CA PHE A 174 -5.85 -5.32 -0.44
C PHE A 174 -5.85 -5.49 1.06
N ILE A 175 -4.88 -6.24 1.54
CA ILE A 175 -4.61 -6.40 2.96
C ILE A 175 -3.54 -5.36 3.32
N TYR A 176 -3.79 -4.56 4.39
CA TYR A 176 -2.87 -3.55 4.93
C TYR A 176 -2.58 -2.35 4.03
N GLU A 177 -3.45 -2.08 3.07
CA GLU A 177 -3.43 -0.84 2.29
C GLU A 177 -4.49 0.12 2.82
N PRO A 178 -4.10 1.25 3.42
CA PRO A 178 -5.07 2.21 3.93
C PRO A 178 -5.79 2.93 2.78
N ARG A 179 -7.13 2.94 2.82
CA ARG A 179 -7.94 3.66 1.83
C ARG A 179 -7.75 5.17 1.90
N SER A 180 -7.34 5.69 3.05
CA SER A 180 -7.08 7.10 3.23
C SER A 180 -5.92 7.34 4.18
N GLN A 181 -5.19 8.43 3.93
CA GLN A 181 -4.10 8.89 4.79
C GLN A 181 -4.28 10.39 5.04
N GLN A 182 -4.12 10.83 6.28
CA GLN A 182 -4.16 12.24 6.65
C GLN A 182 -2.94 12.61 7.48
N ASN A 183 -2.37 13.78 7.19
CA ASN A 183 -1.26 14.34 7.92
C ASN A 183 -1.62 15.76 8.36
N LEU A 184 -1.73 15.98 9.66
CA LEU A 184 -1.89 17.31 10.25
C LEU A 184 -0.56 17.77 10.81
N THR A 185 -0.12 18.95 10.43
CA THR A 185 1.04 19.62 10.98
C THR A 185 0.61 20.95 11.59
N ILE A 186 0.98 21.19 12.84
CA ILE A 186 0.80 22.45 13.54
C ILE A 186 2.17 22.95 13.95
N SER A 187 2.61 24.07 13.39
CA SER A 187 3.89 24.71 13.72
C SER A 187 3.63 26.04 14.39
N TRP A 188 4.43 26.31 15.39
CA TRP A 188 4.52 27.58 16.08
C TRP A 188 5.97 27.99 16.21
N SER A 189 6.27 29.26 15.97
CA SER A 189 7.59 29.83 16.18
C SER A 189 7.49 31.20 16.82
N ARG A 190 8.36 31.50 17.75
CA ARG A 190 8.50 32.79 18.37
C ARG A 190 9.92 32.99 18.84
N GLU A 191 10.54 34.07 18.40
CA GLU A 191 11.93 34.39 18.74
C GLU A 191 12.84 33.17 18.44
N ASP A 192 13.50 32.63 19.46
CA ASP A 192 14.42 31.51 19.37
C ASP A 192 13.73 30.13 19.55
N HIS A 193 12.40 30.10 19.67
CA HIS A 193 11.62 28.90 19.94
C HIS A 193 10.85 28.42 18.71
N GLY A 194 10.87 27.11 18.47
CA GLY A 194 10.05 26.46 17.47
C GLY A 194 9.41 25.18 18.01
N LEU A 195 8.11 25.03 17.83
CA LEU A 195 7.34 23.83 18.20
C LEU A 195 6.58 23.34 16.97
N THR A 196 6.69 22.05 16.68
CA THR A 196 5.88 21.41 15.65
C THR A 196 5.20 20.16 16.22
N LEU A 197 3.90 20.09 16.04
CA LEU A 197 3.09 18.91 16.35
C LEU A 197 2.63 18.27 15.03
N PHE A 198 2.69 16.94 14.96
CA PHE A 198 2.24 16.15 13.83
C PHE A 198 1.20 15.16 14.30
N ALA A 199 0.16 14.97 13.51
CA ALA A 199 -0.76 13.86 13.67
C ALA A 199 -0.86 13.13 12.33
N ASP A 200 -0.50 11.85 12.34
CA ASP A 200 -0.53 10.98 11.18
C ASP A 200 -1.66 9.98 11.38
N ARG A 201 -2.62 9.94 10.45
CA ARG A 201 -3.75 9.03 10.47
C ARG A 201 -3.73 8.12 9.25
N LEU A 202 -3.70 6.82 9.50
CA LEU A 202 -4.00 5.79 8.52
C LEU A 202 -5.48 5.42 8.67
N GLY A 203 -6.21 5.40 7.57
CA GLY A 203 -7.61 5.02 7.52
C GLY A 203 -7.82 3.52 7.76
N HIS A 204 -9.03 3.07 7.53
CA HIS A 204 -9.36 1.65 7.58
C HIS A 204 -8.55 0.86 6.54
N MET A 205 -8.15 -0.36 6.91
CA MET A 205 -7.46 -1.33 6.06
C MET A 205 -8.13 -2.69 6.20
N ASN A 206 -8.13 -3.46 5.13
CA ASN A 206 -8.48 -4.86 5.23
C ASN A 206 -7.36 -5.62 5.95
N MET A 207 -7.75 -6.44 6.91
CA MET A 207 -6.87 -7.26 7.73
C MET A 207 -7.08 -8.75 7.40
N PHE A 208 -6.25 -9.61 7.98
CA PHE A 208 -6.42 -11.05 7.87
C PHE A 208 -7.81 -11.50 8.38
N GLN A 209 -8.38 -12.51 7.76
CA GLN A 209 -9.72 -13.04 8.05
C GLN A 209 -10.86 -12.06 7.77
N GLY A 210 -10.76 -11.26 6.71
CA GLY A 210 -11.85 -10.35 6.32
C GLY A 210 -12.20 -9.27 7.34
N LYS A 211 -11.34 -9.07 8.35
CA LYS A 211 -11.52 -8.00 9.34
C LYS A 211 -11.12 -6.66 8.72
N VAL A 212 -11.68 -5.61 9.28
CA VAL A 212 -11.31 -4.24 8.94
C VAL A 212 -10.69 -3.59 10.17
N SER A 213 -9.52 -2.96 10.01
CA SER A 213 -8.87 -2.25 11.10
C SER A 213 -9.63 -0.98 11.49
N ASP A 214 -9.51 -0.58 12.75
CA ASP A 214 -9.79 0.80 13.14
C ASP A 214 -8.73 1.75 12.55
N PRO A 215 -9.05 3.04 12.36
CA PRO A 215 -8.06 4.02 11.97
C PRO A 215 -6.93 4.10 13.01
N HIS A 216 -5.68 4.12 12.54
CA HIS A 216 -4.51 4.25 13.40
C HIS A 216 -4.00 5.70 13.38
N ILE A 217 -3.96 6.35 14.55
CA ILE A 217 -3.51 7.74 14.66
C ILE A 217 -2.33 7.81 15.61
N THR A 218 -1.23 8.40 15.12
CA THR A 218 -0.04 8.69 15.93
C THR A 218 0.19 10.19 16.03
N TYR A 219 0.62 10.65 17.20
CA TYR A 219 0.98 12.04 17.44
C TYR A 219 2.48 12.13 17.70
N ASN A 220 3.12 13.09 17.05
CA ASN A 220 4.55 13.34 17.18
C ASN A 220 4.79 14.81 17.52
N MET A 221 5.90 15.11 18.17
CA MET A 221 6.28 16.47 18.56
C MET A 221 7.75 16.70 18.27
N SER A 222 8.06 17.89 17.80
CA SER A 222 9.44 18.40 17.70
C SER A 222 9.51 19.81 18.29
N TYR A 223 10.48 20.05 19.13
CA TYR A 223 10.75 21.36 19.72
C TYR A 223 12.21 21.72 19.49
N GLY A 224 12.47 22.95 19.06
CA GLY A 224 13.77 23.53 18.87
C GLY A 224 13.94 24.82 19.69
N TYR A 225 15.14 25.06 20.18
CA TYR A 225 15.52 26.29 20.87
C TYR A 225 16.92 26.74 20.41
N ASP A 226 16.98 27.90 19.80
CA ASP A 226 18.23 28.57 19.39
C ASP A 226 18.84 29.29 20.61
N TYR A 227 19.67 28.57 21.37
CA TYR A 227 20.31 29.09 22.58
C TYR A 227 21.29 30.23 22.25
N SER A 228 21.96 30.12 21.12
CA SER A 228 22.84 31.15 20.57
C SER A 228 22.94 31.00 19.05
N PRO A 229 23.56 31.96 18.31
CA PRO A 229 23.73 31.79 16.86
C PRO A 229 24.44 30.50 16.43
N ASP A 230 25.24 29.93 17.34
CA ASP A 230 26.03 28.73 17.08
C ASP A 230 25.46 27.46 17.72
N ILE A 231 24.49 27.58 18.63
CA ILE A 231 23.94 26.41 19.40
C ILE A 231 22.43 26.33 19.26
N ASN A 232 21.96 25.23 18.68
CA ASN A 232 20.57 24.88 18.64
C ASN A 232 20.32 23.61 19.47
N LEU A 233 19.36 23.66 20.38
CA LEU A 233 18.90 22.53 21.19
C LEU A 233 17.62 21.95 20.57
N TYR A 234 17.46 20.62 20.57
CA TYR A 234 16.24 20.00 20.07
C TYR A 234 15.75 18.86 20.95
N LEU A 235 14.44 18.70 20.96
CA LEU A 235 13.71 17.59 21.55
C LEU A 235 12.71 17.06 20.52
N SER A 236 12.69 15.74 20.30
CA SER A 236 11.71 15.09 19.46
C SER A 236 11.08 13.92 20.21
N VAL A 237 9.76 13.82 20.17
CA VAL A 237 9.01 12.69 20.73
C VAL A 237 8.10 12.13 19.64
N ARG A 238 8.26 10.85 19.35
CA ARG A 238 7.41 10.11 18.43
C ARG A 238 6.39 9.29 19.21
N ASN A 239 5.21 9.16 18.66
CA ASN A 239 4.09 8.43 19.25
C ASN A 239 3.82 8.87 20.71
N LEU A 240 3.50 10.16 20.90
CA LEU A 240 3.26 10.81 22.21
C LEU A 240 2.26 10.03 23.09
N THR A 241 1.25 9.43 22.48
CA THR A 241 0.17 8.71 23.15
C THR A 241 0.46 7.24 23.36
N ASP A 242 1.61 6.76 22.89
CA ASP A 242 2.04 5.35 22.97
C ASP A 242 1.01 4.37 22.39
N VAL A 243 0.38 4.77 21.28
CA VAL A 243 -0.61 3.94 20.59
C VAL A 243 0.11 2.78 19.90
N MET A 244 -0.41 1.57 20.13
CA MET A 244 0.05 0.37 19.45
C MET A 244 -0.93 -0.02 18.34
N PRO A 245 -0.43 -0.60 17.22
CA PRO A 245 -1.29 -1.10 16.16
C PRO A 245 -2.25 -2.17 16.66
N GLN A 246 -3.41 -2.26 15.99
CA GLN A 246 -4.37 -3.34 16.24
C GLN A 246 -3.75 -4.69 15.93
N LYS A 247 -3.94 -5.65 16.83
CA LYS A 247 -3.43 -7.01 16.64
C LYS A 247 -4.19 -7.75 15.57
N ASP A 248 -3.44 -8.47 14.76
CA ASP A 248 -3.95 -9.31 13.68
C ASP A 248 -3.40 -10.74 13.82
N GLY A 249 -4.30 -11.72 13.80
CA GLY A 249 -3.97 -13.14 13.93
C GLY A 249 -3.20 -13.73 12.75
N GLY A 250 -3.09 -13.01 11.63
CA GLY A 250 -2.30 -13.41 10.45
C GLY A 250 -0.79 -13.28 10.64
N PHE A 251 -0.34 -12.62 11.71
CA PHE A 251 1.09 -12.39 11.96
C PHE A 251 1.57 -13.01 13.26
N GLY A 252 2.82 -13.51 13.23
CA GLY A 252 3.59 -13.78 14.41
C GLY A 252 3.88 -12.51 15.22
N TYR A 253 4.65 -12.65 16.34
CA TYR A 253 5.05 -11.48 17.14
C TYR A 253 5.68 -10.38 16.26
N PRO A 254 5.28 -9.10 16.39
CA PRO A 254 4.43 -8.47 17.41
C PRO A 254 2.91 -8.51 17.15
N TYR A 255 2.43 -9.38 16.27
CA TYR A 255 1.01 -9.62 15.95
C TYR A 255 0.32 -8.51 15.15
N TYR A 256 1.07 -7.78 14.32
CA TYR A 256 0.59 -6.81 13.34
C TYR A 256 1.57 -6.69 12.18
N TYR A 257 1.13 -6.07 11.08
CA TYR A 257 1.93 -5.93 9.88
C TYR A 257 3.02 -4.86 10.02
N GLN A 258 4.29 -5.29 10.10
CA GLN A 258 5.44 -4.41 10.28
C GLN A 258 5.80 -3.58 9.04
N GLY A 259 5.25 -3.92 7.87
CA GLY A 259 5.43 -3.14 6.64
C GLY A 259 4.72 -1.78 6.67
N VAL A 260 3.68 -1.64 7.52
CA VAL A 260 2.91 -0.40 7.66
C VAL A 260 3.13 0.24 9.04
N PHE A 261 3.24 -0.57 10.08
CA PHE A 261 3.30 -0.08 11.46
C PHE A 261 4.69 -0.19 12.05
N SER A 262 5.08 0.85 12.80
CA SER A 262 6.32 0.83 13.57
C SER A 262 6.24 -0.18 14.73
N VAL A 263 7.34 -0.90 14.95
CA VAL A 263 7.50 -1.79 16.12
C VAL A 263 7.84 -1.03 17.41
N PHE A 264 8.20 0.25 17.27
CA PHE A 264 8.54 1.10 18.41
C PHE A 264 7.29 1.82 18.91
N GLY A 265 7.06 1.73 20.22
CA GLY A 265 6.08 2.58 20.90
C GLY A 265 6.57 4.03 20.99
N ARG A 266 6.29 4.70 22.10
CA ARG A 266 6.78 6.06 22.32
C ARG A 266 8.31 6.09 22.38
N TYR A 267 8.88 7.00 21.61
CA TYR A 267 10.31 7.20 21.51
C TYR A 267 10.64 8.69 21.62
N ALA A 268 11.60 9.04 22.49
CA ALA A 268 12.06 10.40 22.67
C ALA A 268 13.56 10.51 22.36
N SER A 269 13.96 11.59 21.72
CA SER A 269 15.36 11.96 21.49
C SER A 269 15.58 13.44 21.78
N ALA A 270 16.72 13.77 22.36
CA ALA A 270 17.16 15.15 22.58
C ALA A 270 18.64 15.27 22.21
N GLY A 271 19.02 16.44 21.75
CA GLY A 271 20.40 16.71 21.37
C GLY A 271 20.63 18.18 21.14
N PHE A 272 21.84 18.49 20.66
CA PHE A 272 22.22 19.83 20.28
C PHE A 272 23.04 19.81 18.98
N ASN A 273 22.94 20.89 18.22
CA ASN A 273 23.78 21.18 17.07
C ASN A 273 24.70 22.35 17.42
N TYR A 274 25.97 22.19 17.14
CA TYR A 274 26.94 23.28 17.29
C TYR A 274 27.57 23.60 15.94
N ARG A 275 27.58 24.90 15.59
CA ARG A 275 28.18 25.40 14.36
C ARG A 275 29.51 26.04 14.69
N PHE A 276 30.57 25.63 14.01
CA PHE A 276 31.95 26.16 14.17
C PHE A 276 32.18 27.37 13.30
#